data_afcffa79f927684aa852f2aabd0fc88d
#
_entry.id   afcffa79f927684aa852f2aabd0fc88d
#
_cell.length_a   1.000
_cell.length_b   1.000
_cell.length_c   1.000
_cell.angle_alpha   90.00
_cell.angle_beta   90.00
_cell.angle_gamma   90.00
#
_symmetry.space_group_name_H-M   'P 1'
#
loop_
_entity.id
_entity.type
_entity.pdbx_description
1 polymer ?
#
loop_
_entity_poly.entity_id
_entity_poly.type
_entity_poly.pdbx_seq_one_letter_code
_entity_poly.pdbx_strand_id
1 'polypeptide(L)'
;MKPVRVTICHAFRRWSVLRLAFVLALLAFCNLLPALARAQTSSATQDAGKSAESVVAPNENLVVEGIPPIPASLAAKADRYTNFRSAFFASWHPTRREMLISTRFADTYQIHELKMPGGARTQLTFYPDDVSAAQFPPKGGNFFVFSKDIGGGEFYQLYRYDVATGAVTLLTDGKSRNTGETWSNDGKMMAYGSTRRDGNDVDVWLSEPGNPADAKNNRMLTQMTGGGWHVLDWSPDDKQILLMEEISANETYLWLLDSSSGEKTLLTPKGGAEKIAYGGAKFSKDGKGIYVTTDKDSEFQRLAYLDSESRKYTYLTSQIAWDVESFDITKDGSTIAFTVNEDGESVLHLLDAKTGKEKPAPKLPAGLVFGVQWHKNGRDLAFTLGSSRSSYDVYSMDLTTGKVQRWTTSETGGINPETFSEAQLIHWKTFDGKTISGFLYRPPAKFTGKRPVIIDIHGGPEGQYRPGFLGRNNYFVNEMGVVMIFPNVRGSTGYGKTFLTLDNGFLREGSYQDINSLFDWIAQQPDLDSSRIMVTGGSYGGF
;
A
#
# COMPACT_ATOMS: atom_id res chain seq x y z
N MET A 1 -32.88 62.82 1.92
CA MET A 1 -33.93 63.11 2.93
C MET A 1 -33.88 62.08 4.02
N LYS A 2 -33.70 62.54 5.25
CA LYS A 2 -33.66 61.88 6.57
C LYS A 2 -32.60 60.81 6.80
N PRO A 3 -31.69 61.06 7.77
CA PRO A 3 -30.65 60.11 8.20
C PRO A 3 -31.19 59.14 9.26
N VAL A 4 -30.70 57.91 9.22
CA VAL A 4 -30.93 56.91 10.27
C VAL A 4 -29.71 56.95 11.20
N ARG A 5 -29.95 57.24 12.48
CA ARG A 5 -29.00 57.26 13.57
C ARG A 5 -28.58 55.82 13.92
N VAL A 6 -27.25 55.61 14.00
CA VAL A 6 -26.64 54.45 14.63
C VAL A 6 -26.51 54.74 16.14
N THR A 7 -27.13 53.91 16.97
CA THR A 7 -26.94 53.92 18.42
C THR A 7 -25.93 52.86 18.77
N ILE A 8 -24.72 53.27 19.19
CA ILE A 8 -23.69 52.40 19.76
C ILE A 8 -24.03 52.22 21.25
N CYS A 9 -24.32 50.99 21.66
CA CYS A 9 -24.58 50.66 23.04
C CYS A 9 -23.27 50.15 23.70
N HIS A 10 -22.90 50.82 24.79
CA HIS A 10 -21.73 50.53 25.63
C HIS A 10 -21.85 49.17 26.34
N ALA A 11 -20.98 48.25 26.03
CA ALA A 11 -20.78 46.98 26.77
C ALA A 11 -19.30 46.61 26.90
N PHE A 12 -18.46 47.57 27.25
CA PHE A 12 -17.03 47.33 27.49
C PHE A 12 -16.59 47.91 28.85
N ARG A 13 -17.11 47.39 29.94
CA ARG A 13 -16.59 47.76 31.29
C ARG A 13 -16.85 46.73 32.43
N ARG A 14 -16.96 45.45 32.14
CA ARG A 14 -17.13 44.44 33.23
C ARG A 14 -16.19 43.23 33.16
N TRP A 15 -15.20 43.19 32.25
CA TRP A 15 -14.30 42.04 32.14
C TRP A 15 -12.88 42.25 32.68
N SER A 16 -12.54 43.44 33.13
CA SER A 16 -11.19 43.73 33.65
C SER A 16 -11.04 43.45 35.16
N VAL A 17 -12.08 43.38 35.93
CA VAL A 17 -12.02 43.19 37.39
C VAL A 17 -11.97 41.71 37.79
N LEU A 18 -12.58 40.80 37.02
CA LEU A 18 -12.54 39.36 37.33
C LEU A 18 -11.19 38.67 37.01
N ARG A 19 -10.40 39.22 36.08
CA ARG A 19 -9.08 38.66 35.79
C ARG A 19 -8.00 39.03 36.79
N LEU A 20 -8.13 40.16 37.50
CA LEU A 20 -7.18 40.57 38.50
C LEU A 20 -7.39 39.81 39.83
N ALA A 21 -8.63 39.40 40.13
CA ALA A 21 -8.94 38.61 41.32
C ALA A 21 -8.46 37.15 41.21
N PHE A 22 -8.41 36.58 39.97
CA PHE A 22 -7.97 35.21 39.76
C PHE A 22 -6.43 35.07 39.79
N VAL A 23 -5.70 36.08 39.37
CA VAL A 23 -4.21 36.10 39.43
C VAL A 23 -3.72 36.32 40.84
N LEU A 24 -4.39 37.11 41.67
CA LEU A 24 -4.04 37.33 43.06
C LEU A 24 -4.41 36.13 43.97
N ALA A 25 -5.41 35.34 43.63
CA ALA A 25 -5.74 34.09 44.33
C ALA A 25 -4.74 32.95 44.04
N LEU A 26 -4.14 32.91 42.83
CA LEU A 26 -3.08 31.92 42.49
C LEU A 26 -1.72 32.26 43.14
N LEU A 27 -1.41 33.52 43.39
CA LEU A 27 -0.17 33.94 44.06
C LEU A 27 -0.23 33.79 45.60
N ALA A 28 -1.42 33.74 46.18
CA ALA A 28 -1.60 33.48 47.62
C ALA A 28 -1.52 31.98 47.97
N PHE A 29 -1.74 31.06 47.02
CA PHE A 29 -1.65 29.61 47.25
C PHE A 29 -0.23 29.05 47.16
N CYS A 30 0.72 29.79 46.61
CA CYS A 30 2.13 29.36 46.48
C CYS A 30 3.01 29.71 47.68
N ASN A 31 2.48 30.41 48.73
CA ASN A 31 3.29 30.84 49.88
C ASN A 31 2.90 30.16 51.21
N LEU A 32 2.13 29.08 51.22
CA LEU A 32 1.65 28.40 52.45
C LEU A 32 2.16 26.95 52.62
N LEU A 33 3.26 26.60 51.98
CA LEU A 33 3.92 25.31 52.22
C LEU A 33 5.45 25.51 52.28
N PRO A 34 6.01 25.89 53.44
CA PRO A 34 7.00 25.05 54.06
C PRO A 34 7.02 25.15 55.60
N ALA A 35 6.29 24.34 56.30
CA ALA A 35 6.48 24.21 57.74
C ALA A 35 6.00 22.86 58.33
N LEU A 36 6.21 21.73 57.61
CA LEU A 36 5.99 20.40 58.19
C LEU A 36 6.90 19.35 57.52
N ALA A 37 8.21 19.57 57.58
CA ALA A 37 9.17 18.50 57.26
C ALA A 37 10.44 18.68 58.11
N ARG A 38 10.30 18.47 59.42
CA ARG A 38 11.47 18.24 60.29
C ARG A 38 11.08 17.25 61.38
N ALA A 39 11.72 16.13 61.30
CA ALA A 39 11.95 15.08 62.28
C ALA A 39 11.44 13.71 61.86
N GLN A 40 12.35 12.97 61.23
CA GLN A 40 12.68 11.61 61.68
C GLN A 40 13.85 11.11 60.83
N THR A 41 15.08 11.39 61.28
CA THR A 41 16.25 10.62 60.84
C THR A 41 16.23 9.32 61.65
N SER A 42 15.70 8.26 61.05
CA SER A 42 16.05 6.90 61.42
C SER A 42 16.99 6.36 60.39
N SER A 43 18.18 6.03 60.83
CA SER A 43 19.20 5.27 60.07
C SER A 43 18.61 3.92 59.67
N ALA A 44 18.13 3.82 58.44
CA ALA A 44 17.88 2.55 57.76
C ALA A 44 19.02 2.33 56.78
N THR A 45 19.78 1.31 57.00
CA THR A 45 20.71 0.68 56.06
C THR A 45 20.11 0.64 54.67
N GLN A 46 20.78 1.26 53.72
CA GLN A 46 20.51 1.13 52.30
C GLN A 46 20.77 -0.32 51.88
N ASP A 47 19.74 -1.13 51.95
CA ASP A 47 19.65 -2.29 51.09
C ASP A 47 19.30 -1.75 49.68
N ALA A 48 20.28 -1.79 48.79
CA ALA A 48 20.08 -1.45 47.37
C ALA A 48 19.22 -2.52 46.70
N GLY A 49 17.93 -2.57 47.11
CA GLY A 49 16.92 -3.35 46.42
C GLY A 49 16.77 -2.79 45.00
N LYS A 50 17.16 -3.58 43.97
CA LYS A 50 16.76 -3.35 42.59
C LYS A 50 15.27 -3.05 42.62
N SER A 51 14.87 -1.83 42.28
CA SER A 51 13.45 -1.53 42.06
C SER A 51 12.95 -2.53 41.03
N ALA A 52 11.93 -3.30 41.33
CA ALA A 52 11.36 -4.25 40.39
C ALA A 52 11.02 -3.51 39.12
N GLU A 53 11.59 -3.93 38.01
CA GLU A 53 11.33 -3.34 36.70
C GLU A 53 9.84 -3.47 36.40
N SER A 54 9.17 -2.37 36.03
CA SER A 54 7.76 -2.39 35.69
C SER A 54 7.55 -3.28 34.44
N VAL A 55 6.46 -4.05 34.42
CA VAL A 55 6.11 -4.96 33.34
C VAL A 55 4.87 -4.48 32.61
N VAL A 56 4.75 -4.84 31.35
CA VAL A 56 3.53 -4.59 30.55
C VAL A 56 2.45 -5.56 31.01
N ALA A 57 1.30 -5.04 31.45
CA ALA A 57 0.14 -5.87 31.73
C ALA A 57 -0.46 -6.38 30.40
N PRO A 58 -0.75 -7.69 30.27
CA PRO A 58 -1.49 -8.19 29.13
C PRO A 58 -2.88 -7.53 29.03
N ASN A 59 -3.38 -7.37 27.79
CA ASN A 59 -4.78 -6.98 27.58
C ASN A 59 -5.72 -8.02 28.20
N GLU A 60 -6.86 -7.60 28.75
CA GLU A 60 -7.83 -8.47 29.42
C GLU A 60 -8.40 -9.60 28.54
N ASN A 61 -8.38 -9.42 27.22
CA ASN A 61 -8.81 -10.41 26.23
C ASN A 61 -7.68 -11.37 25.81
N LEU A 62 -6.47 -11.22 26.37
CA LEU A 62 -5.31 -12.04 26.03
C LEU A 62 -4.97 -13.01 27.15
N VAL A 63 -5.00 -14.30 26.85
CA VAL A 63 -4.48 -15.35 27.72
C VAL A 63 -3.00 -15.56 27.41
N VAL A 64 -2.14 -15.37 28.40
CA VAL A 64 -0.68 -15.49 28.26
C VAL A 64 -0.21 -16.66 29.12
N GLU A 65 0.34 -17.70 28.48
CA GLU A 65 0.89 -18.88 29.15
C GLU A 65 2.33 -19.16 28.68
N GLY A 66 3.22 -19.45 29.62
CA GLY A 66 4.60 -19.82 29.31
C GLY A 66 5.51 -18.71 28.76
N ILE A 67 5.01 -17.46 28.69
CA ILE A 67 5.78 -16.30 28.26
C ILE A 67 6.20 -15.50 29.49
N PRO A 68 7.49 -15.17 29.68
CA PRO A 68 7.94 -14.32 30.77
C PRO A 68 7.28 -12.93 30.71
N PRO A 69 7.06 -12.27 31.86
CA PRO A 69 6.56 -10.89 31.87
C PRO A 69 7.46 -9.97 31.01
N ILE A 70 6.84 -9.15 30.18
CA ILE A 70 7.56 -8.25 29.26
C ILE A 70 7.94 -6.98 30.03
N PRO A 71 9.25 -6.65 30.17
CA PRO A 71 9.68 -5.41 30.79
C PRO A 71 9.15 -4.19 30.04
N ALA A 72 8.63 -3.20 30.76
CA ALA A 72 8.15 -1.96 30.15
C ALA A 72 9.26 -1.20 29.39
N SER A 73 10.51 -1.32 29.83
CA SER A 73 11.67 -0.75 29.15
C SER A 73 11.90 -1.38 27.77
N LEU A 74 11.64 -2.69 27.63
CA LEU A 74 11.72 -3.39 26.33
C LEU A 74 10.60 -2.93 25.39
N ALA A 75 9.36 -2.84 25.90
CA ALA A 75 8.24 -2.33 25.14
C ALA A 75 8.50 -0.91 24.62
N ALA A 76 8.95 0.01 25.50
CA ALA A 76 9.27 1.39 25.14
C ALA A 76 10.37 1.50 24.08
N LYS A 77 11.35 0.58 24.06
CA LYS A 77 12.37 0.53 22.99
C LYS A 77 11.78 0.04 21.67
N ALA A 78 10.95 -1.00 21.72
CA ALA A 78 10.31 -1.57 20.54
C ALA A 78 9.31 -0.61 19.91
N ASP A 79 8.57 0.16 20.72
CA ASP A 79 7.57 1.14 20.26
C ASP A 79 8.13 2.16 19.26
N ARG A 80 9.37 2.58 19.42
CA ARG A 80 10.03 3.50 18.46
C ARG A 80 10.07 2.90 17.05
N TYR A 81 10.19 1.59 16.93
CA TYR A 81 10.24 0.86 15.67
C TYR A 81 8.86 0.52 15.11
N THR A 82 7.79 0.65 15.91
CA THR A 82 6.40 0.51 15.45
C THR A 82 5.76 1.85 15.11
N ASN A 83 6.30 2.96 15.66
CA ASN A 83 5.79 4.33 15.45
C ASN A 83 6.29 5.00 14.15
N PHE A 84 6.80 4.25 13.19
CA PHE A 84 7.02 4.78 11.86
C PHE A 84 5.69 5.09 11.16
N ARG A 85 5.70 6.04 10.25
CA ARG A 85 4.56 6.38 9.40
C ARG A 85 4.93 6.20 7.95
N SER A 86 3.94 5.83 7.16
CA SER A 86 4.06 5.75 5.70
C SER A 86 2.94 6.56 5.08
N ALA A 87 3.15 7.06 3.88
CA ALA A 87 2.12 7.73 3.12
C ALA A 87 2.04 7.11 1.73
N PHE A 88 0.84 6.73 1.32
CA PHE A 88 0.56 6.11 0.03
C PHE A 88 -0.30 7.05 -0.80
N PHE A 89 0.05 7.19 -2.06
CA PHE A 89 -0.78 7.90 -3.02
C PHE A 89 -2.11 7.15 -3.20
N ALA A 90 -3.23 7.86 -3.15
CA ALA A 90 -4.56 7.30 -3.35
C ALA A 90 -5.21 7.81 -4.65
N SER A 91 -5.29 9.11 -4.85
CA SER A 91 -5.93 9.68 -6.04
C SER A 91 -5.53 11.14 -6.27
N TRP A 92 -5.38 11.53 -7.53
CA TRP A 92 -5.36 12.93 -7.91
C TRP A 92 -6.74 13.57 -7.79
N HIS A 93 -6.80 14.85 -7.36
CA HIS A 93 -7.98 15.66 -7.60
C HIS A 93 -8.15 15.89 -9.11
N PRO A 94 -9.35 15.74 -9.69
CA PRO A 94 -9.53 15.68 -11.15
C PRO A 94 -9.17 16.97 -11.91
N THR A 95 -9.18 18.13 -11.23
CA THR A 95 -8.95 19.45 -11.86
C THR A 95 -7.86 20.29 -11.19
N ARG A 96 -7.51 20.02 -9.94
CA ARG A 96 -6.46 20.72 -9.18
C ARG A 96 -5.26 19.82 -8.96
N ARG A 97 -4.07 20.41 -8.91
CA ARG A 97 -2.85 19.68 -8.55
C ARG A 97 -2.80 19.45 -7.04
N GLU A 98 -3.73 18.66 -6.57
CA GLU A 98 -3.96 18.22 -5.19
C GLU A 98 -4.22 16.73 -5.18
N MET A 99 -4.01 16.06 -4.07
CA MET A 99 -4.18 14.61 -4.01
C MET A 99 -4.78 14.14 -2.69
N LEU A 100 -5.42 12.98 -2.74
CA LEU A 100 -5.70 12.15 -1.57
C LEU A 100 -4.52 11.22 -1.34
N ILE A 101 -4.19 11.02 -0.07
CA ILE A 101 -3.21 10.06 0.38
C ILE A 101 -3.79 9.21 1.52
N SER A 102 -3.30 8.00 1.66
CA SER A 102 -3.52 7.18 2.85
C SER A 102 -2.30 7.27 3.76
N THR A 103 -2.48 7.72 5.00
CA THR A 103 -1.43 7.80 6.02
C THR A 103 -2.04 7.73 7.41
N ARG A 104 -1.21 7.51 8.45
CA ARG A 104 -1.69 7.49 9.83
C ARG A 104 -0.96 8.52 10.69
N PHE A 105 -1.66 9.10 11.64
CA PHE A 105 -1.09 9.85 12.78
C PHE A 105 -1.32 9.14 14.11
N ALA A 106 -2.36 8.30 14.17
CA ALA A 106 -2.63 7.36 15.24
C ALA A 106 -2.34 5.92 14.77
N ASP A 107 -3.17 4.97 15.16
CA ASP A 107 -2.94 3.53 14.93
C ASP A 107 -3.40 3.04 13.56
N THR A 108 -4.38 3.73 12.95
CA THR A 108 -5.03 3.32 11.70
C THR A 108 -4.76 4.27 10.54
N TYR A 109 -4.66 3.71 9.34
CA TYR A 109 -4.55 4.48 8.11
C TYR A 109 -5.88 5.17 7.79
N GLN A 110 -5.79 6.48 7.51
CA GLN A 110 -6.93 7.33 7.19
C GLN A 110 -6.64 8.14 5.92
N ILE A 111 -7.70 8.65 5.28
CA ILE A 111 -7.55 9.49 4.10
C ILE A 111 -7.24 10.93 4.51
N HIS A 112 -6.24 11.49 3.87
CA HIS A 112 -5.80 12.88 4.04
C HIS A 112 -5.75 13.58 2.69
N GLU A 113 -6.02 14.89 2.69
CA GLU A 113 -5.82 15.77 1.54
C GLU A 113 -4.45 16.44 1.61
N LEU A 114 -3.77 16.51 0.46
CA LEU A 114 -2.55 17.29 0.24
C LEU A 114 -2.77 18.30 -0.88
N LYS A 115 -2.56 19.59 -0.60
CA LYS A 115 -2.75 20.67 -1.58
C LYS A 115 -1.50 21.04 -2.36
N MET A 116 -0.33 20.67 -1.85
CA MET A 116 0.97 20.96 -2.49
C MET A 116 2.06 20.04 -1.93
N PRO A 117 3.19 19.88 -2.64
CA PRO A 117 4.36 19.19 -2.11
C PRO A 117 4.85 19.80 -0.78
N GLY A 118 5.04 18.96 0.24
CA GLY A 118 5.42 19.38 1.59
C GLY A 118 4.35 20.14 2.37
N GLY A 119 3.12 20.21 1.85
CA GLY A 119 1.98 20.85 2.52
C GLY A 119 1.43 20.05 3.71
N ALA A 120 0.50 20.68 4.44
CA ALA A 120 -0.18 20.04 5.55
C ALA A 120 -1.00 18.81 5.06
N ARG A 121 -0.96 17.73 5.84
CA ARG A 121 -1.81 16.55 5.64
C ARG A 121 -3.11 16.79 6.39
N THR A 122 -4.17 17.18 5.69
CA THR A 122 -5.49 17.41 6.29
C THR A 122 -6.24 16.11 6.37
N GLN A 123 -6.43 15.56 7.56
CA GLN A 123 -7.18 14.32 7.78
C GLN A 123 -8.66 14.50 7.46
N LEU A 124 -9.22 13.60 6.67
CA LEU A 124 -10.62 13.65 6.21
C LEU A 124 -11.47 12.54 6.84
N THR A 125 -10.89 11.37 7.14
CA THR A 125 -11.60 10.24 7.75
C THR A 125 -11.07 9.94 9.15
N PHE A 126 -11.95 9.42 10.05
CA PHE A 126 -11.64 9.23 11.46
C PHE A 126 -12.28 7.94 11.97
N TYR A 127 -11.85 6.81 11.43
CA TYR A 127 -12.38 5.49 11.80
C TYR A 127 -11.41 4.74 12.72
N PRO A 128 -11.92 3.84 13.57
CA PRO A 128 -11.07 2.95 14.35
C PRO A 128 -10.37 1.88 13.49
N ASP A 129 -10.90 1.61 12.29
CA ASP A 129 -10.34 0.68 11.31
C ASP A 129 -9.62 1.42 10.19
N ASP A 130 -8.75 0.71 9.47
CA ASP A 130 -8.05 1.24 8.31
C ASP A 130 -9.02 1.60 7.16
N VAL A 131 -8.77 2.74 6.53
CA VAL A 131 -9.40 3.12 5.27
C VAL A 131 -8.45 2.75 4.13
N SER A 132 -8.85 1.81 3.29
CA SER A 132 -7.93 1.15 2.35
C SER A 132 -7.75 1.89 1.04
N ALA A 133 -8.79 2.35 0.38
CA ALA A 133 -8.72 3.02 -0.91
C ALA A 133 -9.55 4.30 -0.92
N ALA A 134 -9.14 5.29 -1.73
CA ALA A 134 -9.93 6.49 -1.95
C ALA A 134 -9.69 7.02 -3.37
N GLN A 135 -10.77 7.37 -4.06
CA GLN A 135 -10.70 7.89 -5.43
C GLN A 135 -11.71 9.00 -5.65
N PHE A 136 -11.24 10.10 -6.25
CA PHE A 136 -12.15 11.06 -6.86
C PHE A 136 -12.78 10.51 -8.13
N PRO A 137 -14.03 10.89 -8.47
CA PRO A 137 -14.53 10.66 -9.82
C PRO A 137 -13.64 11.40 -10.84
N PRO A 138 -13.57 10.93 -12.10
CA PRO A 138 -12.70 11.55 -13.11
C PRO A 138 -13.12 13.00 -13.47
N LYS A 139 -14.29 13.45 -13.03
CA LYS A 139 -14.80 14.81 -13.18
C LYS A 139 -15.40 15.32 -11.87
N GLY A 140 -15.33 16.63 -11.64
CA GLY A 140 -15.92 17.27 -10.45
C GLY A 140 -14.90 17.47 -9.33
N GLY A 141 -14.87 16.59 -8.31
CA GLY A 141 -13.96 16.71 -7.15
C GLY A 141 -14.62 17.26 -5.89
N ASN A 142 -15.95 17.36 -5.86
CA ASN A 142 -16.74 17.74 -4.68
C ASN A 142 -17.03 16.57 -3.74
N PHE A 143 -16.69 15.35 -4.14
CA PHE A 143 -16.76 14.15 -3.31
C PHE A 143 -15.70 13.14 -3.79
N PHE A 144 -15.41 12.16 -2.96
CA PHE A 144 -14.65 10.96 -3.34
C PHE A 144 -15.32 9.71 -2.77
N VAL A 145 -14.99 8.56 -3.34
CA VAL A 145 -15.40 7.25 -2.81
C VAL A 145 -14.20 6.63 -2.12
N PHE A 146 -14.43 5.98 -0.97
CA PHE A 146 -13.42 5.22 -0.25
C PHE A 146 -13.97 3.87 0.19
N SER A 147 -13.07 2.92 0.48
CA SER A 147 -13.42 1.60 0.98
C SER A 147 -12.83 1.35 2.36
N LYS A 148 -13.58 0.66 3.20
CA LYS A 148 -13.12 0.15 4.50
C LYS A 148 -13.91 -1.10 4.90
N ASP A 149 -13.31 -1.92 5.73
CA ASP A 149 -13.98 -3.03 6.42
C ASP A 149 -14.20 -2.70 7.91
N ILE A 150 -14.53 -3.70 8.70
CA ILE A 150 -14.67 -3.61 10.15
C ILE A 150 -13.85 -4.75 10.77
N GLY A 151 -12.91 -4.38 11.64
CA GLY A 151 -12.12 -5.32 12.43
C GLY A 151 -11.21 -6.24 11.60
N GLY A 152 -10.82 -5.85 10.38
CA GLY A 152 -9.99 -6.68 9.49
C GLY A 152 -10.72 -7.86 8.85
N GLY A 153 -12.07 -7.81 8.78
CA GLY A 153 -12.90 -8.89 8.25
C GLY A 153 -12.87 -9.03 6.73
N GLU A 154 -12.25 -8.09 6.01
CA GLU A 154 -12.13 -8.04 4.54
C GLU A 154 -13.47 -7.96 3.78
N PHE A 155 -14.58 -7.70 4.48
CA PHE A 155 -15.87 -7.39 3.88
C PHE A 155 -15.97 -5.89 3.60
N TYR A 156 -15.14 -5.43 2.67
CA TYR A 156 -15.02 -4.02 2.34
C TYR A 156 -16.34 -3.43 1.86
N GLN A 157 -16.68 -2.27 2.43
CA GLN A 157 -17.84 -1.47 2.05
C GLN A 157 -17.39 -0.19 1.38
N LEU A 158 -18.14 0.27 0.37
CA LEU A 158 -17.88 1.50 -0.34
C LEU A 158 -18.69 2.64 0.29
N TYR A 159 -18.00 3.76 0.49
CA TYR A 159 -18.58 4.96 1.08
C TYR A 159 -18.28 6.17 0.19
N ARG A 160 -19.23 7.09 0.11
CA ARG A 160 -19.05 8.42 -0.47
C ARG A 160 -18.74 9.41 0.64
N TYR A 161 -17.71 10.23 0.45
CA TYR A 161 -17.36 11.35 1.32
C TYR A 161 -17.61 12.67 0.58
N ASP A 162 -18.45 13.56 1.12
CA ASP A 162 -18.70 14.90 0.59
C ASP A 162 -17.65 15.88 1.11
N VAL A 163 -16.88 16.49 0.20
CA VAL A 163 -15.72 17.33 0.59
C VAL A 163 -16.15 18.63 1.30
N ALA A 164 -17.31 19.19 0.94
CA ALA A 164 -17.75 20.46 1.51
C ALA A 164 -18.32 20.31 2.92
N THR A 165 -19.02 19.21 3.18
CA THR A 165 -19.76 18.99 4.43
C THR A 165 -19.10 17.98 5.37
N GLY A 166 -18.22 17.12 4.86
CA GLY A 166 -17.69 15.96 5.57
C GLY A 166 -18.70 14.82 5.74
N ALA A 167 -19.89 14.92 5.12
CA ALA A 167 -20.92 13.89 5.22
C ALA A 167 -20.47 12.60 4.54
N VAL A 168 -20.73 11.46 5.21
CA VAL A 168 -20.41 10.12 4.70
C VAL A 168 -21.71 9.37 4.41
N THR A 169 -21.77 8.73 3.24
CA THR A 169 -22.91 7.91 2.81
C THR A 169 -22.40 6.52 2.43
N LEU A 170 -22.98 5.48 3.02
CA LEU A 170 -22.73 4.08 2.63
C LEU A 170 -23.35 3.83 1.25
N LEU A 171 -22.55 3.35 0.31
CA LEU A 171 -22.96 3.05 -1.06
C LEU A 171 -23.36 1.58 -1.25
N THR A 172 -22.84 0.67 -0.45
CA THR A 172 -23.08 -0.79 -0.55
C THR A 172 -24.02 -1.28 0.53
N ASP A 173 -24.24 -2.58 0.62
CA ASP A 173 -25.25 -3.18 1.50
C ASP A 173 -24.82 -3.33 2.98
N GLY A 174 -23.58 -3.02 3.30
CA GLY A 174 -23.04 -3.14 4.66
C GLY A 174 -22.69 -4.55 5.10
N LYS A 175 -22.74 -5.55 4.22
CA LYS A 175 -22.59 -6.98 4.57
C LYS A 175 -21.68 -7.74 3.62
N SER A 176 -21.79 -7.51 2.31
CA SER A 176 -21.11 -8.25 1.27
C SER A 176 -19.66 -7.81 1.11
N ARG A 177 -18.82 -8.66 0.54
CA ARG A 177 -17.49 -8.27 0.10
C ARG A 177 -17.59 -7.52 -1.23
N ASN A 178 -17.00 -6.32 -1.28
CA ASN A 178 -16.99 -5.47 -2.47
C ASN A 178 -15.55 -5.11 -2.82
N THR A 179 -15.20 -5.15 -4.12
CA THR A 179 -13.81 -4.96 -4.59
C THR A 179 -13.78 -4.33 -5.98
N GLY A 180 -12.65 -3.71 -6.34
CA GLY A 180 -12.33 -3.32 -7.71
C GLY A 180 -13.22 -2.20 -8.25
N GLU A 181 -13.51 -1.19 -7.44
CA GLU A 181 -14.31 -0.03 -7.86
C GLU A 181 -13.61 0.77 -8.96
N THR A 182 -14.28 0.96 -10.10
CA THR A 182 -13.75 1.63 -11.28
C THR A 182 -14.77 2.59 -11.88
N TRP A 183 -14.35 3.84 -12.11
CA TRP A 183 -15.22 4.91 -12.60
C TRP A 183 -15.40 4.89 -14.12
N SER A 184 -16.62 5.15 -14.60
CA SER A 184 -16.86 5.55 -15.98
C SER A 184 -16.14 6.86 -16.32
N ASN A 185 -15.75 7.06 -17.58
CA ASN A 185 -15.01 8.26 -18.01
C ASN A 185 -15.81 9.55 -17.83
N ASP A 186 -17.15 9.48 -17.87
CA ASP A 186 -18.01 10.62 -17.59
C ASP A 186 -18.15 10.93 -16.09
N GLY A 187 -17.72 10.01 -15.21
CA GLY A 187 -17.70 10.13 -13.75
C GLY A 187 -19.06 9.98 -13.09
N LYS A 188 -20.07 9.48 -13.79
CA LYS A 188 -21.41 9.28 -13.23
C LYS A 188 -21.57 7.91 -12.60
N MET A 189 -21.06 6.87 -13.29
CA MET A 189 -21.19 5.48 -12.91
C MET A 189 -19.90 4.96 -12.30
N MET A 190 -20.04 3.99 -11.42
CA MET A 190 -18.94 3.20 -10.86
C MET A 190 -19.32 1.72 -10.97
N ALA A 191 -18.44 0.90 -11.55
CA ALA A 191 -18.57 -0.55 -11.57
C ALA A 191 -17.68 -1.16 -10.49
N TYR A 192 -18.15 -2.25 -9.86
CA TYR A 192 -17.40 -2.97 -8.83
C TYR A 192 -17.85 -4.43 -8.75
N GLY A 193 -16.99 -5.28 -8.21
CA GLY A 193 -17.33 -6.66 -7.89
C GLY A 193 -18.02 -6.75 -6.54
N SER A 194 -19.04 -7.63 -6.40
CA SER A 194 -19.71 -7.84 -5.11
C SER A 194 -20.21 -9.26 -4.94
N THR A 195 -20.05 -9.83 -3.74
CA THR A 195 -20.60 -11.13 -3.37
C THR A 195 -22.04 -11.05 -2.88
N ARG A 196 -22.75 -9.94 -3.13
CA ARG A 196 -24.06 -9.60 -2.56
C ARG A 196 -25.16 -10.62 -2.88
N ARG A 197 -25.06 -11.36 -3.99
CA ARG A 197 -26.08 -12.31 -4.40
C ARG A 197 -26.13 -13.55 -3.51
N ASP A 198 -24.98 -14.14 -3.21
CA ASP A 198 -24.90 -15.46 -2.55
C ASP A 198 -23.74 -15.61 -1.54
N GLY A 199 -22.91 -14.59 -1.39
CA GLY A 199 -21.77 -14.60 -0.47
C GLY A 199 -20.48 -15.20 -1.04
N ASN A 200 -20.49 -15.78 -2.23
CA ASN A 200 -19.34 -16.49 -2.83
C ASN A 200 -18.96 -15.95 -4.21
N ASP A 201 -19.92 -15.85 -5.12
CA ASP A 201 -19.68 -15.42 -6.49
C ASP A 201 -19.53 -13.90 -6.55
N VAL A 202 -18.52 -13.41 -7.26
CA VAL A 202 -18.26 -11.97 -7.44
C VAL A 202 -18.97 -11.49 -8.71
N ASP A 203 -20.19 -11.01 -8.54
CA ASP A 203 -20.98 -10.41 -9.61
C ASP A 203 -20.55 -8.97 -9.90
N VAL A 204 -20.81 -8.47 -11.12
CA VAL A 204 -20.56 -7.07 -11.47
C VAL A 204 -21.77 -6.21 -11.13
N TRP A 205 -21.55 -5.18 -10.34
CA TRP A 205 -22.55 -4.21 -9.89
C TRP A 205 -22.21 -2.81 -10.37
N LEU A 206 -23.26 -1.99 -10.57
CA LEU A 206 -23.16 -0.57 -10.91
C LEU A 206 -23.75 0.28 -9.79
N SER A 207 -23.11 1.43 -9.54
CA SER A 207 -23.53 2.45 -8.59
C SER A 207 -23.45 3.83 -9.23
N GLU A 208 -24.27 4.78 -8.74
CA GLU A 208 -24.26 6.21 -9.09
C GLU A 208 -23.87 7.06 -7.87
N PRO A 209 -22.61 7.13 -7.47
CA PRO A 209 -22.20 7.79 -6.23
C PRO A 209 -22.42 9.31 -6.22
N GLY A 210 -22.65 9.93 -7.39
CA GLY A 210 -22.87 11.38 -7.54
C GLY A 210 -24.14 11.89 -6.86
N ASN A 211 -25.16 11.04 -6.73
CA ASN A 211 -26.43 11.38 -6.07
C ASN A 211 -26.57 10.58 -4.76
N PRO A 212 -26.35 11.20 -3.58
CA PRO A 212 -26.45 10.49 -2.30
C PRO A 212 -27.86 9.97 -1.98
N ALA A 213 -28.91 10.61 -2.51
CA ALA A 213 -30.30 10.16 -2.34
C ALA A 213 -30.55 8.83 -3.08
N ASP A 214 -29.85 8.63 -4.20
CA ASP A 214 -29.92 7.44 -5.05
C ASP A 214 -28.75 6.47 -4.79
N ALA A 215 -27.90 6.74 -3.82
CA ALA A 215 -26.76 5.90 -3.48
C ALA A 215 -27.11 4.43 -3.18
N LYS A 216 -28.40 4.18 -2.87
CA LYS A 216 -28.95 2.82 -2.70
C LYS A 216 -29.37 2.17 -4.02
N ASN A 217 -29.35 2.90 -5.13
CA ASN A 217 -29.77 2.41 -6.45
C ASN A 217 -28.66 1.61 -7.13
N ASN A 218 -27.95 0.78 -6.35
CA ASN A 218 -27.02 -0.17 -6.91
C ASN A 218 -27.80 -1.26 -7.64
N ARG A 219 -27.40 -1.53 -8.87
CA ARG A 219 -27.96 -2.63 -9.65
C ARG A 219 -26.91 -3.65 -10.02
N MET A 220 -27.25 -4.91 -9.94
CA MET A 220 -26.43 -5.96 -10.54
C MET A 220 -26.51 -5.84 -12.06
N LEU A 221 -25.36 -5.72 -12.72
CA LEU A 221 -25.29 -5.67 -14.17
C LEU A 221 -25.30 -7.07 -14.76
N THR A 222 -24.49 -7.98 -14.21
CA THR A 222 -24.44 -9.36 -14.67
C THR A 222 -24.00 -10.31 -13.56
N GLN A 223 -24.51 -11.52 -13.61
CA GLN A 223 -24.12 -12.63 -12.73
C GLN A 223 -22.85 -13.29 -13.25
N MET A 224 -21.97 -13.63 -12.31
CA MET A 224 -20.75 -14.37 -12.59
C MET A 224 -20.76 -15.71 -11.83
N THR A 225 -19.80 -16.56 -12.12
CA THR A 225 -19.53 -17.80 -11.38
C THR A 225 -18.10 -17.75 -10.87
N GLY A 226 -17.91 -17.97 -9.59
CA GLY A 226 -16.61 -17.92 -8.92
C GLY A 226 -16.22 -16.53 -8.41
N GLY A 227 -15.16 -16.51 -7.60
CA GLY A 227 -14.68 -15.33 -6.90
C GLY A 227 -13.63 -14.50 -7.64
N GLY A 228 -13.08 -15.02 -8.74
CA GLY A 228 -11.92 -14.43 -9.43
C GLY A 228 -12.26 -13.37 -10.49
N TRP A 229 -13.33 -12.59 -10.32
CA TRP A 229 -13.73 -11.56 -11.26
C TRP A 229 -13.33 -10.16 -10.79
N HIS A 230 -12.66 -9.41 -11.67
CA HIS A 230 -12.16 -8.07 -11.39
C HIS A 230 -12.59 -7.09 -12.47
N VAL A 231 -13.09 -5.92 -12.06
CA VAL A 231 -13.36 -4.79 -12.96
C VAL A 231 -12.05 -4.02 -13.16
N LEU A 232 -11.64 -3.81 -14.41
CA LEU A 232 -10.37 -3.18 -14.72
C LEU A 232 -10.50 -1.75 -15.25
N ASP A 233 -11.36 -1.53 -16.26
CA ASP A 233 -11.47 -0.22 -16.93
C ASP A 233 -12.80 -0.08 -17.67
N TRP A 234 -13.14 1.14 -18.09
CA TRP A 234 -14.26 1.46 -18.95
C TRP A 234 -13.78 1.92 -20.33
N SER A 235 -14.49 1.52 -21.39
CA SER A 235 -14.22 2.05 -22.74
C SER A 235 -14.38 3.57 -22.78
N PRO A 236 -13.67 4.30 -23.67
CA PRO A 236 -13.73 5.76 -23.73
C PRO A 236 -15.14 6.33 -23.93
N ASP A 237 -16.07 5.58 -24.51
CA ASP A 237 -17.47 5.93 -24.73
C ASP A 237 -18.41 5.43 -23.61
N ASP A 238 -17.86 4.82 -22.56
CA ASP A 238 -18.56 4.24 -21.39
C ASP A 238 -19.56 3.12 -21.73
N LYS A 239 -19.47 2.51 -22.95
CA LYS A 239 -20.40 1.43 -23.34
C LYS A 239 -19.92 0.04 -22.98
N GLN A 240 -18.63 -0.13 -22.72
CA GLN A 240 -18.04 -1.41 -22.37
C GLN A 240 -17.24 -1.30 -21.08
N ILE A 241 -17.23 -2.38 -20.32
CA ILE A 241 -16.42 -2.57 -19.12
C ILE A 241 -15.44 -3.70 -19.42
N LEU A 242 -14.16 -3.47 -19.15
CA LEU A 242 -13.11 -4.48 -19.24
C LEU A 242 -13.05 -5.25 -17.93
N LEU A 243 -13.15 -6.57 -18.02
CA LEU A 243 -13.08 -7.48 -16.89
C LEU A 243 -11.89 -8.43 -17.03
N MET A 244 -11.38 -8.87 -15.90
CA MET A 244 -10.46 -10.01 -15.80
C MET A 244 -11.15 -11.14 -15.03
N GLU A 245 -11.05 -12.35 -15.58
CA GLU A 245 -11.35 -13.60 -14.90
C GLU A 245 -10.02 -14.24 -14.48
N GLU A 246 -9.77 -14.32 -13.19
CA GLU A 246 -8.60 -14.94 -12.60
C GLU A 246 -8.91 -16.38 -12.21
N ILE A 247 -8.17 -17.33 -12.81
CA ILE A 247 -8.24 -18.74 -12.45
C ILE A 247 -7.10 -19.12 -11.50
N SER A 248 -5.92 -18.56 -11.76
CA SER A 248 -4.71 -18.69 -10.95
C SER A 248 -3.70 -17.63 -11.32
N ALA A 249 -2.59 -17.51 -10.59
CA ALA A 249 -1.48 -16.62 -10.91
C ALA A 249 -0.89 -16.85 -12.33
N ASN A 250 -1.08 -18.05 -12.88
CA ASN A 250 -0.58 -18.44 -14.21
C ASN A 250 -1.66 -18.39 -15.31
N GLU A 251 -2.93 -18.17 -14.97
CA GLU A 251 -4.03 -18.27 -15.91
C GLU A 251 -5.12 -17.25 -15.60
N THR A 252 -5.23 -16.26 -16.48
CA THR A 252 -6.28 -15.25 -16.43
C THR A 252 -6.86 -15.02 -17.81
N TYR A 253 -8.03 -14.40 -17.92
CA TYR A 253 -8.71 -14.10 -19.17
C TYR A 253 -9.29 -12.70 -19.14
N LEU A 254 -9.31 -12.02 -20.28
CA LEU A 254 -9.96 -10.72 -20.42
C LEU A 254 -11.31 -10.86 -21.13
N TRP A 255 -12.27 -10.10 -20.64
CA TRP A 255 -13.63 -10.07 -21.14
C TRP A 255 -14.09 -8.63 -21.35
N LEU A 256 -14.94 -8.43 -22.35
CA LEU A 256 -15.70 -7.20 -22.55
C LEU A 256 -17.13 -7.42 -22.08
N LEU A 257 -17.65 -6.49 -21.28
CA LEU A 257 -18.99 -6.50 -20.77
C LEU A 257 -19.73 -5.27 -21.29
N ASP A 258 -20.87 -5.43 -21.96
CA ASP A 258 -21.72 -4.32 -22.35
C ASP A 258 -22.33 -3.67 -21.10
N SER A 259 -22.13 -2.37 -20.92
CA SER A 259 -22.51 -1.65 -19.70
C SER A 259 -24.02 -1.47 -19.50
N SER A 260 -24.81 -1.71 -20.57
CA SER A 260 -26.27 -1.58 -20.56
C SER A 260 -26.98 -2.94 -20.40
N SER A 261 -26.58 -3.94 -21.19
CA SER A 261 -27.22 -5.26 -21.23
C SER A 261 -26.59 -6.26 -20.27
N GLY A 262 -25.32 -6.08 -19.90
CA GLY A 262 -24.57 -7.07 -19.14
C GLY A 262 -24.12 -8.28 -19.96
N GLU A 263 -24.23 -8.22 -21.29
CA GLU A 263 -23.71 -9.24 -22.19
C GLU A 263 -22.18 -9.23 -22.18
N LYS A 264 -21.55 -10.40 -22.05
CA LYS A 264 -20.10 -10.54 -21.98
C LYS A 264 -19.53 -11.29 -23.18
N THR A 265 -18.42 -10.76 -23.68
CA THR A 265 -17.68 -11.33 -24.82
C THR A 265 -16.24 -11.62 -24.39
N LEU A 266 -15.78 -12.84 -24.60
CA LEU A 266 -14.40 -13.23 -24.32
C LEU A 266 -13.45 -12.52 -25.31
N LEU A 267 -12.46 -11.84 -24.77
CA LEU A 267 -11.49 -11.06 -25.52
C LEU A 267 -10.22 -11.87 -25.86
N THR A 268 -9.75 -12.68 -24.94
CA THR A 268 -8.52 -13.46 -25.05
C THR A 268 -8.81 -14.96 -25.27
N PRO A 269 -7.89 -15.72 -25.90
CA PRO A 269 -8.08 -17.17 -26.06
C PRO A 269 -8.22 -17.87 -24.72
N LYS A 270 -9.13 -18.86 -24.62
CA LYS A 270 -9.38 -19.69 -23.42
C LYS A 270 -9.24 -21.16 -23.75
N GLY A 271 -8.69 -21.94 -22.82
CA GLY A 271 -8.63 -23.41 -22.92
C GLY A 271 -7.44 -23.94 -23.75
N GLY A 272 -6.40 -23.15 -23.98
CA GLY A 272 -5.16 -23.60 -24.60
C GLY A 272 -4.32 -24.51 -23.68
N ALA A 273 -3.37 -25.25 -24.29
CA ALA A 273 -2.42 -26.07 -23.51
C ALA A 273 -1.44 -25.20 -22.68
N GLU A 274 -1.08 -24.03 -23.21
CA GLU A 274 -0.28 -23.03 -22.50
C GLU A 274 -1.19 -22.16 -21.64
N LYS A 275 -0.83 -22.02 -20.35
CA LYS A 275 -1.45 -21.06 -19.45
C LYS A 275 -0.86 -19.66 -19.72
N ILE A 276 -1.72 -18.66 -19.76
CA ILE A 276 -1.34 -17.27 -20.03
C ILE A 276 -1.91 -16.40 -18.93
N ALA A 277 -1.05 -15.60 -18.33
CA ALA A 277 -1.45 -14.57 -17.39
C ALA A 277 -1.60 -13.23 -18.13
N TYR A 278 -2.75 -12.57 -17.92
CA TYR A 278 -3.00 -11.18 -18.26
C TYR A 278 -3.12 -10.42 -16.95
N GLY A 279 -2.33 -9.39 -16.78
CA GLY A 279 -2.34 -8.56 -15.57
C GLY A 279 -3.18 -7.30 -15.74
N GLY A 280 -2.62 -6.13 -15.38
CA GLY A 280 -3.32 -4.85 -15.56
C GLY A 280 -3.67 -4.59 -17.01
N ALA A 281 -4.89 -4.11 -17.28
CA ALA A 281 -5.34 -3.79 -18.61
C ALA A 281 -6.18 -2.50 -18.64
N LYS A 282 -6.00 -1.70 -19.70
CA LYS A 282 -6.72 -0.42 -19.90
C LYS A 282 -7.05 -0.21 -21.37
N PHE A 283 -8.20 0.37 -21.65
CA PHE A 283 -8.54 0.77 -23.02
C PHE A 283 -7.58 1.84 -23.55
N SER A 284 -7.24 1.73 -24.85
CA SER A 284 -6.65 2.84 -25.57
C SER A 284 -7.64 4.01 -25.65
N LYS A 285 -7.14 5.24 -25.68
CA LYS A 285 -8.02 6.43 -25.64
C LYS A 285 -8.85 6.63 -26.92
N ASP A 286 -8.50 5.96 -28.01
CA ASP A 286 -9.29 5.90 -29.24
C ASP A 286 -10.33 4.75 -29.27
N GLY A 287 -10.34 3.91 -28.23
CA GLY A 287 -11.26 2.77 -28.08
C GLY A 287 -11.00 1.59 -29.02
N LYS A 288 -9.89 1.60 -29.79
CA LYS A 288 -9.62 0.57 -30.80
C LYS A 288 -8.93 -0.67 -30.23
N GLY A 289 -8.38 -0.56 -29.05
CA GLY A 289 -7.68 -1.67 -28.42
C GLY A 289 -7.45 -1.47 -26.94
N ILE A 290 -6.65 -2.34 -26.37
CA ILE A 290 -6.38 -2.45 -24.94
C ILE A 290 -4.87 -2.58 -24.74
N TYR A 291 -4.30 -1.74 -23.89
CA TYR A 291 -2.98 -1.97 -23.32
C TYR A 291 -3.09 -2.98 -22.20
N VAL A 292 -2.19 -3.95 -22.14
CA VAL A 292 -2.24 -5.05 -21.18
C VAL A 292 -0.85 -5.56 -20.88
N THR A 293 -0.61 -5.96 -19.61
CA THR A 293 0.56 -6.76 -19.26
C THR A 293 0.24 -8.24 -19.45
N THR A 294 1.15 -9.00 -20.07
CA THR A 294 0.93 -10.43 -20.33
C THR A 294 2.24 -11.18 -20.57
N ASP A 295 2.27 -12.43 -20.15
CA ASP A 295 3.34 -13.39 -20.44
C ASP A 295 3.06 -14.23 -21.70
N LYS A 296 2.05 -13.84 -22.51
CA LYS A 296 1.77 -14.47 -23.79
C LYS A 296 3.00 -14.39 -24.70
N ASP A 297 3.44 -15.54 -25.23
CA ASP A 297 4.62 -15.67 -26.09
C ASP A 297 5.91 -15.13 -25.41
N SER A 298 5.99 -15.19 -24.06
CA SER A 298 7.11 -14.67 -23.27
C SER A 298 7.28 -15.41 -21.96
N GLU A 299 8.50 -15.37 -21.43
CA GLU A 299 8.81 -15.77 -20.05
C GLU A 299 8.30 -14.72 -19.03
N PHE A 300 8.40 -13.42 -19.38
CA PHE A 300 8.07 -12.31 -18.52
C PHE A 300 6.78 -11.61 -18.93
N GLN A 301 6.11 -10.98 -17.97
CA GLN A 301 4.98 -10.09 -18.20
C GLN A 301 5.44 -8.87 -19.02
N ARG A 302 4.98 -8.76 -20.26
CA ARG A 302 5.30 -7.65 -21.15
C ARG A 302 4.11 -6.72 -21.32
N LEU A 303 4.38 -5.43 -21.47
CA LEU A 303 3.35 -4.49 -21.92
C LEU A 303 3.09 -4.73 -23.42
N ALA A 304 1.84 -4.94 -23.77
CA ALA A 304 1.37 -5.16 -25.13
C ALA A 304 0.15 -4.29 -25.43
N TYR A 305 -0.05 -3.99 -26.71
CA TYR A 305 -1.29 -3.48 -27.25
C TYR A 305 -2.04 -4.63 -27.94
N LEU A 306 -3.27 -4.87 -27.50
CA LEU A 306 -4.19 -5.84 -28.11
C LEU A 306 -5.25 -5.07 -28.91
N ASP A 307 -5.25 -5.23 -30.22
CA ASP A 307 -6.28 -4.69 -31.11
C ASP A 307 -7.62 -5.42 -30.89
N SER A 308 -8.67 -4.67 -30.60
CA SER A 308 -9.96 -5.25 -30.18
C SER A 308 -10.70 -5.99 -31.30
N GLU A 309 -10.49 -5.60 -32.57
CA GLU A 309 -11.15 -6.19 -33.73
C GLU A 309 -10.37 -7.41 -34.25
N SER A 310 -9.10 -7.20 -34.58
CA SER A 310 -8.25 -8.24 -35.19
C SER A 310 -7.69 -9.25 -34.18
N ARG A 311 -7.74 -8.95 -32.89
CA ARG A 311 -7.15 -9.75 -31.80
C ARG A 311 -5.63 -9.93 -31.90
N LYS A 312 -4.96 -9.05 -32.63
CA LYS A 312 -3.51 -9.06 -32.79
C LYS A 312 -2.81 -8.33 -31.68
N TYR A 313 -1.69 -8.88 -31.24
CA TYR A 313 -0.83 -8.28 -30.23
C TYR A 313 0.32 -7.51 -30.89
N THR A 314 0.63 -6.34 -30.34
CA THR A 314 1.86 -5.59 -30.57
C THR A 314 2.58 -5.46 -29.25
N TYR A 315 3.69 -6.18 -29.10
CA TYR A 315 4.48 -6.14 -27.86
C TYR A 315 5.35 -4.89 -27.82
N LEU A 316 5.27 -4.12 -26.74
CA LEU A 316 5.93 -2.82 -26.60
C LEU A 316 7.23 -2.89 -25.81
N THR A 317 7.42 -3.93 -25.00
CA THR A 317 8.56 -4.07 -24.08
C THR A 317 9.28 -5.41 -24.22
N SER A 318 9.37 -5.94 -25.45
CA SER A 318 10.01 -7.25 -25.73
C SER A 318 11.51 -7.30 -25.39
N GLN A 319 12.17 -6.16 -25.30
CA GLN A 319 13.59 -6.02 -24.94
C GLN A 319 13.84 -6.11 -23.43
N ILE A 320 12.80 -6.04 -22.61
CA ILE A 320 12.91 -6.09 -21.15
C ILE A 320 12.76 -7.53 -20.69
N ALA A 321 13.77 -8.04 -20.00
CA ALA A 321 13.83 -9.42 -19.49
C ALA A 321 13.38 -9.50 -18.01
N TRP A 322 12.34 -8.73 -17.65
CA TRP A 322 11.71 -8.66 -16.34
C TRP A 322 10.23 -8.34 -16.47
N ASP A 323 9.47 -8.58 -15.38
CA ASP A 323 8.03 -8.34 -15.39
C ASP A 323 7.68 -6.85 -15.35
N VAL A 324 6.83 -6.41 -16.28
CA VAL A 324 6.11 -5.14 -16.18
C VAL A 324 4.99 -5.31 -15.17
N GLU A 325 5.03 -4.56 -14.08
CA GLU A 325 4.10 -4.72 -12.94
C GLU A 325 2.85 -3.86 -13.06
N SER A 326 3.04 -2.59 -13.39
CA SER A 326 1.95 -1.62 -13.46
C SER A 326 2.20 -0.59 -14.54
N PHE A 327 1.13 -0.01 -15.07
CA PHE A 327 1.22 1.09 -16.02
C PHE A 327 0.03 2.02 -15.93
N ASP A 328 0.22 3.25 -16.38
CA ASP A 328 -0.87 4.20 -16.64
C ASP A 328 -0.60 5.01 -17.90
N ILE A 329 -1.67 5.47 -18.55
CA ILE A 329 -1.60 6.21 -19.81
C ILE A 329 -2.12 7.62 -19.64
N THR A 330 -1.44 8.60 -20.24
CA THR A 330 -1.88 10.00 -20.25
C THR A 330 -3.29 10.15 -20.83
N LYS A 331 -4.00 11.20 -20.44
CA LYS A 331 -5.37 11.47 -20.89
C LYS A 331 -5.51 11.56 -22.43
N ASP A 332 -4.48 12.06 -23.10
CA ASP A 332 -4.41 12.14 -24.56
C ASP A 332 -3.96 10.84 -25.24
N GLY A 333 -3.61 9.82 -24.44
CA GLY A 333 -3.13 8.54 -24.94
C GLY A 333 -1.71 8.55 -25.53
N SER A 334 -0.93 9.62 -25.34
CA SER A 334 0.37 9.78 -26.01
C SER A 334 1.54 9.13 -25.27
N THR A 335 1.44 9.00 -23.96
CA THR A 335 2.56 8.52 -23.11
C THR A 335 2.06 7.47 -22.12
N ILE A 336 2.77 6.35 -22.03
CA ILE A 336 2.58 5.34 -21.02
C ILE A 336 3.74 5.44 -20.02
N ALA A 337 3.41 5.53 -18.72
CA ALA A 337 4.35 5.29 -17.63
C ALA A 337 4.16 3.86 -17.14
N PHE A 338 5.23 3.13 -16.92
CA PHE A 338 5.16 1.78 -16.40
C PHE A 338 6.34 1.47 -15.47
N THR A 339 6.13 0.52 -14.56
CA THR A 339 7.18 0.01 -13.66
C THR A 339 7.58 -1.40 -14.06
N VAL A 340 8.86 -1.68 -13.93
CA VAL A 340 9.46 -2.99 -14.17
C VAL A 340 10.05 -3.48 -12.85
N ASN A 341 9.90 -4.77 -12.57
CA ASN A 341 10.49 -5.43 -11.41
C ASN A 341 11.85 -6.04 -11.79
N GLU A 342 12.92 -5.28 -11.64
CA GLU A 342 14.27 -5.72 -11.95
C GLU A 342 14.92 -6.36 -10.71
N ASP A 343 14.83 -7.70 -10.62
CA ASP A 343 15.35 -8.49 -9.49
C ASP A 343 14.92 -7.95 -8.11
N GLY A 344 13.65 -7.52 -8.01
CA GLY A 344 13.05 -6.99 -6.80
C GLY A 344 13.02 -5.47 -6.69
N GLU A 345 13.79 -4.72 -7.45
CA GLU A 345 13.74 -3.24 -7.48
C GLU A 345 12.76 -2.74 -8.53
N SER A 346 12.08 -1.63 -8.24
CA SER A 346 11.19 -0.98 -9.22
C SER A 346 11.96 0.02 -10.08
N VAL A 347 11.87 -0.15 -11.39
CA VAL A 347 12.41 0.81 -12.37
C VAL A 347 11.24 1.47 -13.10
N LEU A 348 11.19 2.81 -13.10
CA LEU A 348 10.18 3.59 -13.81
C LEU A 348 10.63 3.85 -15.25
N HIS A 349 9.77 3.49 -16.20
CA HIS A 349 9.93 3.74 -17.62
C HIS A 349 8.84 4.64 -18.17
N LEU A 350 9.15 5.36 -19.25
CA LEU A 350 8.21 6.12 -20.04
C LEU A 350 8.27 5.67 -21.50
N LEU A 351 7.11 5.52 -22.13
CA LEU A 351 6.98 5.03 -23.49
C LEU A 351 6.08 5.95 -24.32
N ASP A 352 6.43 6.20 -25.55
CA ASP A 352 5.52 6.77 -26.54
C ASP A 352 4.51 5.69 -26.97
N ALA A 353 3.25 5.90 -26.65
CA ALA A 353 2.21 4.88 -26.83
C ALA A 353 1.96 4.51 -28.30
N LYS A 354 2.22 5.43 -29.23
CA LYS A 354 1.99 5.21 -30.66
C LYS A 354 3.15 4.46 -31.33
N THR A 355 4.37 4.81 -30.97
CA THR A 355 5.57 4.30 -31.64
C THR A 355 6.24 3.14 -30.91
N GLY A 356 5.87 2.89 -29.64
CA GLY A 356 6.54 1.93 -28.77
C GLY A 356 7.97 2.34 -28.39
N LYS A 357 8.39 3.59 -28.67
CA LYS A 357 9.73 4.05 -28.36
C LYS A 357 9.80 4.55 -26.93
N GLU A 358 10.87 4.16 -26.26
CA GLU A 358 11.17 4.63 -24.91
C GLU A 358 11.45 6.14 -24.90
N LYS A 359 10.91 6.83 -23.90
CA LYS A 359 11.15 8.25 -23.60
C LYS A 359 12.09 8.37 -22.41
N PRO A 360 12.91 9.44 -22.32
CA PRO A 360 13.73 9.66 -21.12
C PRO A 360 12.86 9.72 -19.85
N ALA A 361 13.16 8.87 -18.88
CA ALA A 361 12.58 8.92 -17.55
C ALA A 361 13.61 9.46 -16.55
N PRO A 362 13.21 10.23 -15.51
CA PRO A 362 14.14 10.65 -14.48
C PRO A 362 14.57 9.45 -13.66
N LYS A 363 15.83 9.41 -13.27
CA LYS A 363 16.32 8.41 -12.32
C LYS A 363 15.69 8.66 -10.95
N LEU A 364 14.94 7.68 -10.46
CA LEU A 364 14.42 7.68 -9.11
C LEU A 364 15.47 7.14 -8.13
N PRO A 365 15.38 7.48 -6.82
CA PRO A 365 16.11 6.73 -5.80
C PRO A 365 15.80 5.23 -5.88
N ALA A 366 16.79 4.38 -5.61
CA ALA A 366 16.58 2.93 -5.55
C ALA A 366 15.51 2.58 -4.51
N GLY A 367 14.59 1.70 -4.87
CA GLY A 367 13.48 1.32 -4.00
C GLY A 367 12.28 0.75 -4.74
N LEU A 368 11.13 0.82 -4.10
CA LEU A 368 9.88 0.27 -4.58
C LEU A 368 8.92 1.38 -5.01
N VAL A 369 8.41 1.31 -6.23
CA VAL A 369 7.46 2.28 -6.79
C VAL A 369 6.10 1.61 -6.94
N PHE A 370 5.06 2.24 -6.37
CA PHE A 370 3.68 1.75 -6.44
C PHE A 370 2.72 2.85 -6.91
N GLY A 371 1.60 2.44 -7.52
CA GLY A 371 0.45 3.29 -7.78
C GLY A 371 0.75 4.43 -8.76
N VAL A 372 1.46 4.15 -9.84
CA VAL A 372 1.69 5.15 -10.89
C VAL A 372 0.36 5.62 -11.48
N GLN A 373 0.09 6.92 -11.46
CA GLN A 373 -1.13 7.50 -12.01
C GLN A 373 -0.90 8.90 -12.57
N TRP A 374 -1.31 9.09 -13.84
CA TRP A 374 -1.29 10.40 -14.46
C TRP A 374 -2.39 11.32 -13.94
N HIS A 375 -2.05 12.55 -13.62
CA HIS A 375 -3.02 13.61 -13.43
C HIS A 375 -3.73 13.94 -14.75
N LYS A 376 -5.01 14.35 -14.69
CA LYS A 376 -5.81 14.68 -15.89
C LYS A 376 -5.26 15.85 -16.73
N ASN A 377 -4.27 16.60 -16.21
CA ASN A 377 -3.55 17.62 -16.98
C ASN A 377 -2.55 17.03 -18.00
N GLY A 378 -2.33 15.69 -18.01
CA GLY A 378 -1.42 15.00 -18.92
C GLY A 378 0.07 15.27 -18.68
N ARG A 379 0.43 15.87 -17.54
CA ARG A 379 1.78 16.35 -17.23
C ARG A 379 2.36 15.75 -15.96
N ASP A 380 1.57 15.71 -14.88
CA ASP A 380 2.04 15.22 -13.59
C ASP A 380 1.73 13.72 -13.42
N LEU A 381 2.75 12.92 -13.12
CA LEU A 381 2.64 11.51 -12.73
C LEU A 381 2.85 11.41 -11.22
N ALA A 382 1.88 10.87 -10.47
CA ALA A 382 2.07 10.54 -9.07
C ALA A 382 2.48 9.08 -8.89
N PHE A 383 3.18 8.81 -7.79
CA PHE A 383 3.53 7.48 -7.34
C PHE A 383 3.93 7.49 -5.86
N THR A 384 3.89 6.33 -5.25
CA THR A 384 4.46 6.06 -3.93
C THR A 384 5.86 5.46 -4.11
N LEU A 385 6.84 5.96 -3.35
CA LEU A 385 8.22 5.44 -3.36
C LEU A 385 8.67 5.16 -1.92
N GLY A 386 9.27 4.01 -1.71
CA GLY A 386 9.91 3.62 -0.46
C GLY A 386 11.19 2.83 -0.70
N SER A 387 12.01 2.71 0.33
CA SER A 387 13.27 1.95 0.29
C SER A 387 13.55 1.31 1.65
N SER A 388 14.61 0.53 1.75
CA SER A 388 15.04 -0.06 3.03
C SER A 388 15.32 0.98 4.13
N ARG A 389 15.66 2.21 3.77
CA ARG A 389 15.95 3.33 4.70
C ARG A 389 14.82 4.34 4.86
N SER A 390 13.82 4.29 4.02
CA SER A 390 12.69 5.25 4.04
C SER A 390 11.38 4.51 3.97
N SER A 391 10.53 4.68 4.98
CA SER A 391 9.14 4.28 4.85
C SER A 391 8.52 5.02 3.66
N TYR A 392 7.41 4.50 3.16
CA TYR A 392 6.82 4.99 1.92
C TYR A 392 6.39 6.45 2.00
N ASP A 393 6.64 7.19 0.91
CA ASP A 393 6.23 8.58 0.70
C ASP A 393 5.66 8.80 -0.70
N VAL A 394 4.85 9.83 -0.81
CA VAL A 394 4.22 10.22 -2.07
C VAL A 394 5.09 11.19 -2.84
N TYR A 395 5.23 10.94 -4.12
CA TYR A 395 5.99 11.75 -5.08
C TYR A 395 5.15 12.08 -6.30
N SER A 396 5.56 13.12 -7.01
CA SER A 396 5.13 13.35 -8.38
C SER A 396 6.30 13.71 -9.28
N MET A 397 6.16 13.38 -10.56
CA MET A 397 7.07 13.76 -11.63
C MET A 397 6.34 14.64 -12.63
N ASP A 398 7.00 15.71 -13.06
CA ASP A 398 6.54 16.56 -14.16
C ASP A 398 7.12 16.06 -15.49
N LEU A 399 6.27 15.60 -16.40
CA LEU A 399 6.68 15.04 -17.68
C LEU A 399 7.47 16.03 -18.56
N THR A 400 7.18 17.33 -18.46
CA THR A 400 7.79 18.36 -19.32
C THR A 400 9.22 18.68 -18.87
N THR A 401 9.46 18.72 -17.55
CA THR A 401 10.75 19.11 -16.99
C THR A 401 11.57 17.93 -16.45
N GLY A 402 10.96 16.75 -16.31
CA GLY A 402 11.54 15.59 -15.64
C GLY A 402 11.73 15.79 -14.12
N LYS A 403 11.21 16.89 -13.55
CA LYS A 403 11.40 17.20 -12.12
C LYS A 403 10.56 16.27 -11.25
N VAL A 404 11.24 15.56 -10.34
CA VAL A 404 10.61 14.77 -9.28
C VAL A 404 10.44 15.63 -8.03
N GLN A 405 9.26 15.60 -7.42
CA GLN A 405 8.93 16.34 -6.21
C GLN A 405 8.36 15.38 -5.15
N ARG A 406 8.92 15.41 -3.95
CA ARG A 406 8.40 14.71 -2.78
C ARG A 406 7.24 15.50 -2.17
N TRP A 407 6.11 14.83 -1.90
CA TRP A 407 4.92 15.44 -1.32
C TRP A 407 4.81 15.22 0.17
N THR A 408 5.27 14.09 0.66
CA THR A 408 5.23 13.74 2.09
C THR A 408 6.63 13.44 2.60
N THR A 409 6.83 13.63 3.90
CA THR A 409 8.01 13.18 4.62
C THR A 409 7.51 12.36 5.80
N SER A 410 7.63 11.04 5.68
CA SER A 410 7.14 10.10 6.68
C SER A 410 8.15 9.93 7.81
N GLU A 411 7.64 9.92 9.04
CA GLU A 411 8.45 9.78 10.25
C GLU A 411 8.85 8.33 10.50
N THR A 412 9.98 8.15 11.17
CA THR A 412 10.59 6.85 11.48
C THR A 412 10.62 6.58 12.99
N GLY A 413 9.60 7.03 13.74
CA GLY A 413 9.54 6.86 15.20
C GLY A 413 10.63 7.62 15.97
N GLY A 414 11.17 8.70 15.41
CA GLY A 414 12.29 9.46 15.97
C GLY A 414 13.65 8.76 15.84
N ILE A 415 13.74 7.71 15.01
CA ILE A 415 14.98 7.02 14.68
C ILE A 415 15.59 7.69 13.45
N ASN A 416 16.91 7.94 13.46
CA ASN A 416 17.61 8.46 12.28
C ASN A 416 17.56 7.42 11.14
N PRO A 417 16.96 7.72 9.97
CA PRO A 417 16.87 6.79 8.84
C PRO A 417 18.21 6.27 8.32
N GLU A 418 19.27 7.05 8.44
CA GLU A 418 20.61 6.67 8.02
C GLU A 418 21.20 5.51 8.84
N THR A 419 20.60 5.19 9.99
CA THR A 419 20.99 4.03 10.82
C THR A 419 20.35 2.74 10.38
N PHE A 420 19.36 2.77 9.49
CA PHE A 420 18.74 1.57 8.94
C PHE A 420 19.64 0.91 7.91
N SER A 421 19.63 -0.42 7.91
CA SER A 421 20.43 -1.23 7.00
C SER A 421 19.86 -1.19 5.58
N GLU A 422 20.75 -1.09 4.59
CA GLU A 422 20.38 -1.32 3.20
C GLU A 422 20.18 -2.82 2.93
N ALA A 423 19.19 -3.11 2.10
CA ALA A 423 18.98 -4.44 1.57
C ALA A 423 20.14 -4.81 0.64
N GLN A 424 20.65 -6.01 0.80
CA GLN A 424 21.67 -6.58 -0.09
C GLN A 424 21.07 -7.77 -0.82
N LEU A 425 21.03 -7.70 -2.14
CA LEU A 425 20.63 -8.83 -2.97
C LEU A 425 21.69 -9.93 -2.83
N ILE A 426 21.25 -11.13 -2.48
CA ILE A 426 22.09 -12.32 -2.37
C ILE A 426 21.57 -13.42 -3.28
N HIS A 427 22.51 -14.30 -3.71
CA HIS A 427 22.18 -15.47 -4.52
C HIS A 427 22.88 -16.71 -3.95
N TRP A 428 22.22 -17.86 -4.07
CA TRP A 428 22.82 -19.14 -3.73
C TRP A 428 22.37 -20.24 -4.70
N LYS A 429 23.16 -21.30 -4.79
CA LYS A 429 22.80 -22.48 -5.57
C LYS A 429 21.98 -23.43 -4.71
N THR A 430 20.86 -23.88 -5.27
CA THR A 430 20.00 -24.87 -4.64
C THR A 430 20.33 -26.30 -5.13
N PHE A 431 19.68 -27.30 -4.53
CA PHE A 431 19.94 -28.73 -4.70
C PHE A 431 19.97 -29.22 -6.16
N ASP A 432 19.23 -28.60 -7.06
CA ASP A 432 19.15 -28.94 -8.48
C ASP A 432 19.96 -27.98 -9.39
N GLY A 433 20.84 -27.17 -8.78
CA GLY A 433 21.76 -26.26 -9.49
C GLY A 433 21.12 -24.94 -9.94
N LYS A 434 19.81 -24.71 -9.68
CA LYS A 434 19.19 -23.41 -9.93
C LYS A 434 19.79 -22.34 -9.02
N THR A 435 19.65 -21.10 -9.42
CA THR A 435 20.02 -19.95 -8.60
C THR A 435 18.77 -19.40 -7.95
N ILE A 436 18.78 -19.29 -6.63
CA ILE A 436 17.75 -18.65 -5.82
C ILE A 436 18.29 -17.32 -5.36
N SER A 437 17.42 -16.30 -5.27
CA SER A 437 17.77 -14.98 -4.77
C SER A 437 17.06 -14.66 -3.45
N GLY A 438 17.49 -13.60 -2.80
CA GLY A 438 16.86 -13.07 -1.60
C GLY A 438 17.52 -11.79 -1.16
N PHE A 439 16.92 -11.14 -0.18
CA PHE A 439 17.46 -9.92 0.39
C PHE A 439 17.98 -10.15 1.79
N LEU A 440 19.16 -9.61 2.07
CA LEU A 440 19.84 -9.73 3.35
C LEU A 440 20.06 -8.33 3.93
N TYR A 441 19.74 -8.19 5.23
CA TYR A 441 19.95 -6.96 6.00
C TYR A 441 20.93 -7.23 7.12
N ARG A 442 22.09 -6.58 7.08
CA ARG A 442 23.14 -6.72 8.10
C ARG A 442 22.99 -5.68 9.20
N PRO A 443 23.26 -6.03 10.46
CA PRO A 443 23.25 -5.06 11.54
C PRO A 443 24.38 -4.04 11.41
N PRO A 444 24.24 -2.87 12.06
CA PRO A 444 25.30 -1.86 12.10
C PRO A 444 26.64 -2.41 12.60
N ALA A 445 27.75 -1.79 12.18
CA ALA A 445 29.11 -2.21 12.47
C ALA A 445 29.49 -2.23 13.98
N LYS A 446 28.65 -1.67 14.86
CA LYS A 446 28.82 -1.81 16.31
C LYS A 446 28.69 -3.25 16.80
N PHE A 447 28.05 -4.13 16.03
CA PHE A 447 27.92 -5.55 16.31
C PHE A 447 29.02 -6.33 15.59
N THR A 448 29.91 -6.95 16.34
CA THR A 448 31.07 -7.69 15.82
C THR A 448 30.89 -9.20 15.98
N GLY A 449 31.71 -9.99 15.26
CA GLY A 449 31.66 -11.45 15.28
C GLY A 449 30.46 -12.03 14.54
N LYS A 450 30.31 -13.35 14.57
CA LYS A 450 29.23 -14.06 13.91
C LYS A 450 27.86 -13.68 14.50
N ARG A 451 26.93 -13.34 13.64
CA ARG A 451 25.60 -12.83 14.01
C ARG A 451 24.51 -13.90 13.88
N PRO A 452 23.56 -13.95 14.81
CA PRO A 452 22.38 -14.80 14.66
C PRO A 452 21.56 -14.35 13.44
N VAL A 453 20.82 -15.29 12.84
CA VAL A 453 20.06 -15.07 11.61
C VAL A 453 18.58 -15.32 11.85
N ILE A 454 17.73 -14.44 11.35
CA ILE A 454 16.30 -14.70 11.16
C ILE A 454 16.04 -14.81 9.66
N ILE A 455 15.48 -15.95 9.24
CA ILE A 455 14.95 -16.17 7.89
C ILE A 455 13.45 -15.91 7.96
N ASP A 456 12.94 -14.96 7.18
CA ASP A 456 11.53 -14.62 7.10
C ASP A 456 11.01 -15.01 5.71
N ILE A 457 10.06 -15.97 5.65
CA ILE A 457 9.55 -16.55 4.41
C ILE A 457 8.23 -15.88 4.05
N HIS A 458 8.10 -15.39 2.80
CA HIS A 458 6.86 -14.75 2.34
C HIS A 458 5.72 -15.74 2.16
N GLY A 459 4.51 -15.21 2.24
CA GLY A 459 3.29 -15.95 1.91
C GLY A 459 2.97 -15.88 0.42
N GLY A 460 1.86 -16.47 0.08
CA GLY A 460 1.34 -16.53 -1.27
C GLY A 460 0.81 -17.92 -1.61
N PRO A 461 1.56 -18.85 -2.19
CA PRO A 461 3.03 -18.89 -2.41
C PRO A 461 3.56 -17.89 -3.44
N GLU A 462 2.73 -17.42 -4.36
CA GLU A 462 3.08 -16.51 -5.45
C GLU A 462 3.33 -15.08 -4.92
N GLY A 463 4.28 -14.91 -4.01
CA GLY A 463 4.74 -13.63 -3.49
C GLY A 463 6.18 -13.34 -3.90
N GLN A 464 6.70 -12.21 -3.44
CA GLN A 464 8.12 -11.84 -3.57
C GLN A 464 8.52 -10.93 -2.43
N TYR A 465 9.63 -11.23 -1.77
CA TYR A 465 10.30 -10.23 -0.95
C TYR A 465 11.08 -9.26 -1.82
N ARG A 466 11.00 -8.00 -1.46
CA ARG A 466 11.60 -6.87 -2.18
C ARG A 466 12.34 -5.97 -1.19
N PRO A 467 13.31 -5.13 -1.64
CA PRO A 467 14.17 -4.31 -0.76
C PRO A 467 13.42 -3.12 -0.13
N GLY A 468 12.37 -3.41 0.64
CA GLY A 468 11.52 -2.42 1.31
C GLY A 468 11.98 -2.03 2.71
N PHE A 469 11.22 -1.14 3.33
CA PHE A 469 11.40 -0.72 4.71
C PHE A 469 11.00 -1.83 5.68
N LEU A 470 11.90 -2.25 6.57
CA LEU A 470 11.66 -3.37 7.50
C LEU A 470 10.65 -3.08 8.61
N GLY A 471 10.23 -1.80 8.78
CA GLY A 471 9.29 -1.43 9.84
C GLY A 471 9.81 -1.85 11.21
N ARG A 472 8.97 -2.54 11.98
CA ARG A 472 9.31 -3.07 13.32
C ARG A 472 10.51 -4.04 13.31
N ASN A 473 10.76 -4.74 12.22
CA ASN A 473 11.86 -5.69 12.14
C ASN A 473 13.24 -5.01 12.18
N ASN A 474 13.32 -3.70 11.93
CA ASN A 474 14.53 -2.91 12.18
C ASN A 474 15.01 -3.00 13.65
N TYR A 475 14.12 -3.31 14.62
CA TYR A 475 14.52 -3.54 16.00
C TYR A 475 15.50 -4.73 16.12
N PHE A 476 15.21 -5.84 15.46
CA PHE A 476 16.10 -7.01 15.47
C PHE A 476 17.47 -6.68 14.87
N VAL A 477 17.49 -5.94 13.78
CA VAL A 477 18.73 -5.56 13.08
C VAL A 477 19.52 -4.54 13.89
N ASN A 478 18.89 -3.44 14.33
CA ASN A 478 19.58 -2.29 14.90
C ASN A 478 19.88 -2.40 16.39
N GLU A 479 19.02 -3.08 17.17
CA GLU A 479 19.14 -3.18 18.63
C GLU A 479 19.67 -4.54 19.09
N MET A 480 19.31 -5.62 18.40
CA MET A 480 19.73 -6.96 18.77
C MET A 480 20.92 -7.48 17.95
N GLY A 481 21.25 -6.79 16.85
CA GLY A 481 22.34 -7.20 15.98
C GLY A 481 22.09 -8.53 15.26
N VAL A 482 20.86 -8.79 14.92
CA VAL A 482 20.43 -9.97 14.16
C VAL A 482 20.51 -9.66 12.67
N VAL A 483 20.99 -10.59 11.86
CA VAL A 483 20.87 -10.54 10.41
C VAL A 483 19.49 -11.05 10.01
N MET A 484 18.81 -10.34 9.11
CA MET A 484 17.56 -10.83 8.52
C MET A 484 17.77 -11.22 7.07
N ILE A 485 17.24 -12.38 6.68
CA ILE A 485 17.27 -12.88 5.30
C ILE A 485 15.83 -13.14 4.84
N PHE A 486 15.51 -12.64 3.67
CA PHE A 486 14.20 -12.71 3.02
C PHE A 486 14.37 -13.46 1.68
N PRO A 487 14.20 -14.79 1.66
CA PRO A 487 14.40 -15.59 0.46
C PRO A 487 13.25 -15.43 -0.53
N ASN A 488 13.55 -15.48 -1.84
CA ASN A 488 12.62 -15.64 -2.93
C ASN A 488 12.79 -17.05 -3.52
N VAL A 489 12.22 -18.03 -2.84
CA VAL A 489 12.28 -19.44 -3.26
C VAL A 489 11.59 -19.65 -4.60
N ARG A 490 11.80 -20.81 -5.26
CA ARG A 490 11.02 -21.17 -6.45
C ARG A 490 9.53 -21.02 -6.20
N GLY A 491 8.77 -20.59 -7.21
CA GLY A 491 7.38 -20.21 -7.07
C GLY A 491 7.15 -18.72 -6.77
N SER A 492 8.20 -17.95 -6.42
CA SER A 492 8.08 -16.50 -6.23
C SER A 492 7.80 -15.78 -7.54
N THR A 493 7.01 -14.68 -7.46
CA THR A 493 6.76 -13.77 -8.59
C THR A 493 7.99 -12.94 -8.95
N GLY A 494 8.01 -12.34 -10.14
CA GLY A 494 9.06 -11.41 -10.58
C GLY A 494 10.25 -12.07 -11.29
N TYR A 495 10.26 -13.39 -11.41
CA TYR A 495 11.36 -14.17 -12.03
C TYR A 495 10.91 -14.96 -13.26
N GLY A 496 9.77 -14.59 -13.83
CA GLY A 496 9.19 -15.21 -15.02
C GLY A 496 8.29 -16.41 -14.72
N LYS A 497 7.46 -16.77 -15.71
CA LYS A 497 6.42 -17.81 -15.55
C LYS A 497 6.96 -19.21 -15.31
N THR A 498 8.12 -19.54 -15.87
CA THR A 498 8.75 -20.84 -15.60
C THR A 498 9.16 -20.97 -14.14
N PHE A 499 9.77 -19.93 -13.57
CA PHE A 499 10.15 -19.91 -12.16
C PHE A 499 8.92 -19.95 -11.24
N LEU A 500 7.87 -19.20 -11.58
CA LEU A 500 6.60 -19.15 -10.87
C LEU A 500 5.91 -20.53 -10.76
N THR A 501 6.05 -21.38 -11.79
CA THR A 501 5.40 -22.71 -11.80
C THR A 501 6.18 -23.81 -11.10
N LEU A 502 7.43 -23.54 -10.63
CA LEU A 502 8.33 -24.56 -10.08
C LEU A 502 7.88 -25.18 -8.76
N ASP A 503 6.93 -24.57 -8.07
CA ASP A 503 6.38 -25.10 -6.80
C ASP A 503 4.90 -25.44 -6.89
N ASN A 504 4.28 -25.43 -8.09
CA ASN A 504 2.85 -25.67 -8.24
C ASN A 504 2.47 -27.08 -7.75
N GLY A 505 1.44 -27.14 -6.91
CA GLY A 505 0.85 -28.37 -6.40
C GLY A 505 1.87 -29.22 -5.60
N PHE A 506 2.15 -30.44 -6.04
CA PHE A 506 3.09 -31.34 -5.38
C PHE A 506 4.56 -30.96 -5.54
N LEU A 507 4.89 -30.02 -6.43
CA LEU A 507 6.26 -29.53 -6.62
C LEU A 507 6.74 -28.60 -5.48
N ARG A 508 5.82 -28.19 -4.60
CA ARG A 508 6.13 -27.28 -3.47
C ARG A 508 7.25 -27.74 -2.56
N GLU A 509 7.50 -29.05 -2.46
CA GLU A 509 8.63 -29.58 -1.68
C GLU A 509 9.99 -29.05 -2.17
N GLY A 510 10.08 -28.64 -3.43
CA GLY A 510 11.26 -27.97 -3.98
C GLY A 510 11.59 -26.66 -3.29
N SER A 511 10.59 -25.89 -2.84
CA SER A 511 10.79 -24.64 -2.11
C SER A 511 11.41 -24.87 -0.73
N TYR A 512 11.08 -25.97 -0.04
CA TYR A 512 11.74 -26.36 1.21
C TYR A 512 13.22 -26.73 0.98
N GLN A 513 13.55 -27.37 -0.16
CA GLN A 513 14.92 -27.68 -0.50
C GLN A 513 15.74 -26.41 -0.83
N ASP A 514 15.10 -25.37 -1.36
CA ASP A 514 15.74 -24.06 -1.54
C ASP A 514 16.11 -23.44 -0.19
N ILE A 515 15.26 -23.56 0.84
CA ILE A 515 15.56 -23.13 2.21
C ILE A 515 16.68 -23.99 2.84
N ASN A 516 16.66 -25.31 2.64
CA ASN A 516 17.76 -26.17 3.10
C ASN A 516 19.10 -25.72 2.51
N SER A 517 19.13 -25.42 1.21
CA SER A 517 20.32 -24.91 0.53
C SER A 517 20.75 -23.51 1.04
N LEU A 518 19.81 -22.71 1.53
CA LEU A 518 20.13 -21.45 2.20
C LEU A 518 20.84 -21.67 3.53
N PHE A 519 20.50 -22.70 4.31
CA PHE A 519 21.27 -23.05 5.52
C PHE A 519 22.72 -23.39 5.20
N ASP A 520 22.97 -24.15 4.12
CA ASP A 520 24.31 -24.46 3.66
C ASP A 520 25.08 -23.21 3.24
N TRP A 521 24.43 -22.29 2.55
CA TRP A 521 24.99 -21.00 2.18
C TRP A 521 25.32 -20.15 3.42
N ILE A 522 24.44 -20.08 4.43
CA ILE A 522 24.67 -19.37 5.70
C ILE A 522 25.91 -19.92 6.42
N ALA A 523 26.06 -21.24 6.46
CA ALA A 523 27.21 -21.89 7.12
C ALA A 523 28.58 -21.52 6.51
N GLN A 524 28.59 -21.11 5.24
CA GLN A 524 29.78 -20.68 4.52
C GLN A 524 30.11 -19.20 4.72
N GLN A 525 29.21 -18.40 5.30
CA GLN A 525 29.43 -16.97 5.50
C GLN A 525 30.25 -16.72 6.77
N PRO A 526 31.32 -15.91 6.69
CA PRO A 526 32.23 -15.72 7.82
C PRO A 526 31.59 -14.94 8.99
N ASP A 527 30.56 -14.13 8.70
CA ASP A 527 29.89 -13.23 9.64
C ASP A 527 28.54 -13.74 10.13
N LEU A 528 28.06 -14.90 9.65
CA LEU A 528 26.81 -15.51 10.05
C LEU A 528 27.02 -16.69 11.00
N ASP A 529 26.13 -16.85 11.98
CA ASP A 529 26.16 -17.93 12.95
C ASP A 529 25.11 -18.99 12.58
N SER A 530 25.56 -20.03 11.90
CA SER A 530 24.74 -21.17 11.48
C SER A 530 24.18 -22.02 12.63
N SER A 531 24.66 -21.82 13.87
CA SER A 531 24.12 -22.49 15.05
C SER A 531 22.98 -21.73 15.72
N ARG A 532 22.71 -20.49 15.29
CA ARG A 532 21.67 -19.60 15.82
C ARG A 532 20.81 -19.04 14.69
N ILE A 533 19.97 -19.90 14.15
CA ILE A 533 19.01 -19.55 13.08
C ILE A 533 17.60 -19.70 13.60
N MET A 534 16.77 -18.71 13.34
CA MET A 534 15.33 -18.74 13.51
C MET A 534 14.68 -18.65 12.14
N VAL A 535 13.63 -19.44 11.90
CA VAL A 535 12.78 -19.35 10.72
C VAL A 535 11.42 -18.83 11.16
N THR A 536 10.88 -17.87 10.42
CA THR A 536 9.55 -17.31 10.61
C THR A 536 8.90 -17.06 9.26
N GLY A 537 7.62 -16.83 9.25
CA GLY A 537 6.86 -16.48 8.05
C GLY A 537 5.41 -16.24 8.38
N GLY A 538 4.71 -15.58 7.46
CA GLY A 538 3.29 -15.28 7.56
C GLY A 538 2.49 -16.02 6.48
N SER A 539 1.20 -16.37 6.75
CA SER A 539 0.34 -17.08 5.79
C SER A 539 1.01 -18.36 5.28
N TYR A 540 1.14 -18.55 3.98
CA TYR A 540 1.83 -19.70 3.38
C TYR A 540 3.31 -19.82 3.82
N GLY A 541 4.00 -18.70 4.07
CA GLY A 541 5.37 -18.72 4.60
C GLY A 541 5.48 -19.28 6.02
N GLY A 542 4.38 -19.33 6.76
CA GLY A 542 4.29 -19.91 8.09
C GLY A 542 3.90 -21.40 8.10
N PHE A 543 3.60 -21.96 6.92
CA PHE A 543 3.15 -23.37 6.75
C PHE A 543 4.33 -24.37 6.75
#